data_ca16b0edce08c7415085e8c53874321d
#
_entry.id   ca16b0edce08c7415085e8c53874321d
#
_cell.length_a   1.000
_cell.length_b   1.000
_cell.length_c   1.000
_cell.angle_alpha   90.00
_cell.angle_beta   90.00
_cell.angle_gamma   90.00
#
_symmetry.space_group_name_H-M   'P 1'
#
loop_
_entity.id
_entity.type
_entity.pdbx_description
1 polymer ?
#
loop_
_entity_poly.entity_id
_entity_poly.type
_entity_poly.pdbx_seq_one_letter_code
_entity_poly.pdbx_strand_id
1 'polypeptide(L)'
;MDWRIINDLDYNHYMQEYKINALLAKVFAYKQYSSQEIETMLSSRLVYHDFSLFSEAEMTLERIHEAIGNKEKICIYGDYDCDGILATSILVEAFRQLGVEVGYHIPSRLEDGYGLNANRVEQMANKGYTLIITVDNGIKAYEAIEKANELGVDVIVTDHHNYDDELPDAFSIIHTKISPDYPYKEISGGFVAYKLASALLKKHDKYLFSLAAITTISDMMPLLDENRALVKRALEFMKENKYPQLELLLGSNQTYSVTSIGFIIAPKINSFGRLSEIINPNHLVKYFRSDASIGVLKAVSEKAIEVNAKRQELTNKQYQSVLTMIDPNEQFLYAYQNEIHEGIIGLVAGKYTRQYNRPSFVMTFDSEKNLYKGSARGIEGIPLNKIFENVQDLLESYGGHALAGGFSVGSDKVEELKEKLELYLNKQLKDYTPPLVDVIEVTGNEISKVSVKQLELLEPLGNGNEEMRFFIKDLPVSKVTSLSNGKHIRFDLSLPQVKAQALFFNHGDLFEQLKAVSYTHLRAHETRRHL
;
A
#
# COMPACT_ATOMS: atom_id res chain seq x y z
N MET A 1 -19.83 -13.66 -4.59
CA MET A 1 -19.97 -12.47 -3.75
C MET A 1 -21.43 -12.16 -3.64
N ASP A 2 -21.95 -12.18 -2.42
CA ASP A 2 -23.33 -11.82 -2.18
C ASP A 2 -23.41 -10.33 -1.88
N TRP A 3 -24.55 -9.71 -2.18
CA TRP A 3 -24.68 -8.26 -2.15
C TRP A 3 -25.81 -7.83 -1.25
N ARG A 4 -25.60 -6.68 -0.63
CA ARG A 4 -26.64 -5.99 0.13
C ARG A 4 -27.02 -4.72 -0.63
N ILE A 5 -28.26 -4.66 -1.10
CA ILE A 5 -28.80 -3.47 -1.79
C ILE A 5 -29.20 -2.46 -0.73
N ILE A 6 -28.62 -1.29 -0.81
CA ILE A 6 -28.93 -0.14 0.06
C ILE A 6 -29.89 0.78 -0.70
N ASN A 7 -31.14 0.82 -0.28
CA ASN A 7 -32.21 1.56 -0.94
C ASN A 7 -32.95 2.55 -0.03
N ASP A 8 -32.66 2.55 1.26
CA ASP A 8 -33.29 3.44 2.26
C ASP A 8 -32.28 4.43 2.81
N LEU A 9 -31.88 5.41 1.98
CA LEU A 9 -30.93 6.46 2.34
C LEU A 9 -31.64 7.81 2.41
N ASP A 10 -31.53 8.50 3.52
CA ASP A 10 -31.92 9.91 3.62
C ASP A 10 -30.83 10.82 3.07
N TYR A 11 -30.93 11.15 1.79
CA TYR A 11 -29.93 11.94 1.05
C TYR A 11 -30.43 13.33 0.61
N ASN A 12 -31.72 13.64 0.78
CA ASN A 12 -32.30 14.87 0.25
C ASN A 12 -31.72 16.12 0.89
N HIS A 13 -31.41 16.07 2.18
CA HIS A 13 -30.80 17.19 2.87
C HIS A 13 -29.41 17.52 2.31
N TYR A 14 -28.58 16.50 1.97
CA TYR A 14 -27.27 16.71 1.34
C TYR A 14 -27.39 17.40 -0.03
N MET A 15 -28.41 17.03 -0.83
CA MET A 15 -28.65 17.69 -2.11
C MET A 15 -28.94 19.17 -1.96
N GLN A 16 -29.74 19.54 -0.96
CA GLN A 16 -30.16 20.91 -0.73
C GLN A 16 -29.03 21.76 -0.10
N GLU A 17 -28.37 21.23 0.90
CA GLU A 17 -27.33 21.93 1.67
C GLU A 17 -26.08 22.16 0.82
N TYR A 18 -25.58 21.11 0.14
CA TYR A 18 -24.32 21.18 -0.61
C TYR A 18 -24.50 21.44 -2.11
N LYS A 19 -25.72 21.56 -2.61
CA LYS A 19 -26.06 21.78 -4.02
C LYS A 19 -25.44 20.72 -4.96
N ILE A 20 -25.48 19.48 -4.54
CA ILE A 20 -24.96 18.30 -5.26
C ILE A 20 -26.09 17.47 -5.85
N ASN A 21 -25.76 16.60 -6.82
CA ASN A 21 -26.76 15.70 -7.41
C ASN A 21 -27.07 14.50 -6.49
N ALA A 22 -28.15 13.78 -6.80
CA ALA A 22 -28.62 12.65 -6.02
C ALA A 22 -27.58 11.51 -5.90
N LEU A 23 -26.77 11.28 -6.95
CA LEU A 23 -25.78 10.20 -6.96
C LEU A 23 -24.69 10.44 -5.90
N LEU A 24 -24.13 11.65 -5.86
CA LEU A 24 -23.14 12.02 -4.85
C LEU A 24 -23.75 12.13 -3.44
N ALA A 25 -24.98 12.67 -3.34
CA ALA A 25 -25.69 12.77 -2.08
C ALA A 25 -25.97 11.41 -1.44
N LYS A 26 -26.32 10.39 -2.22
CA LYS A 26 -26.47 9.00 -1.75
C LYS A 26 -25.15 8.43 -1.22
N VAL A 27 -24.02 8.75 -1.84
CA VAL A 27 -22.70 8.34 -1.33
C VAL A 27 -22.44 8.99 0.03
N PHE A 28 -22.70 10.28 0.19
CA PHE A 28 -22.52 10.96 1.47
C PHE A 28 -23.43 10.39 2.56
N ALA A 29 -24.67 10.12 2.25
CA ALA A 29 -25.62 9.50 3.17
C ALA A 29 -25.19 8.08 3.59
N TYR A 30 -24.68 7.28 2.64
CA TYR A 30 -24.19 5.94 2.92
C TYR A 30 -22.91 5.94 3.78
N LYS A 31 -21.94 6.77 3.42
CA LYS A 31 -20.66 6.90 4.13
C LYS A 31 -20.79 7.64 5.46
N GLN A 32 -21.90 8.35 5.70
CA GLN A 32 -22.16 9.14 6.90
C GLN A 32 -21.08 10.18 7.20
N TYR A 33 -20.55 10.81 6.14
CA TYR A 33 -19.54 11.86 6.29
C TYR A 33 -20.08 13.02 7.15
N SER A 34 -19.23 13.52 8.03
CA SER A 34 -19.49 14.77 8.78
C SER A 34 -19.51 15.98 7.83
N SER A 35 -20.17 17.06 8.27
CA SER A 35 -20.18 18.32 7.50
C SER A 35 -18.76 18.81 7.19
N GLN A 36 -17.82 18.68 8.11
CA GLN A 36 -16.43 19.08 7.92
C GLN A 36 -15.73 18.24 6.84
N GLU A 37 -15.95 16.92 6.81
CA GLU A 37 -15.38 16.04 5.76
C GLU A 37 -15.98 16.38 4.40
N ILE A 38 -17.28 16.61 4.31
CA ILE A 38 -17.96 17.02 3.08
C ILE A 38 -17.43 18.35 2.57
N GLU A 39 -17.34 19.36 3.42
CA GLU A 39 -16.78 20.68 3.07
C GLU A 39 -15.33 20.56 2.58
N THR A 40 -14.52 19.72 3.24
CA THR A 40 -13.14 19.43 2.80
C THR A 40 -13.11 18.75 1.44
N MET A 41 -14.01 17.80 1.17
CA MET A 41 -14.10 17.13 -0.13
C MET A 41 -14.55 18.05 -1.25
N LEU A 42 -15.51 18.95 -0.97
CA LEU A 42 -16.07 19.87 -1.94
C LEU A 42 -15.20 21.12 -2.15
N SER A 43 -14.38 21.47 -1.15
CA SER A 43 -13.49 22.62 -1.24
C SER A 43 -12.22 22.30 -2.04
N SER A 44 -11.62 23.37 -2.57
CA SER A 44 -10.27 23.29 -3.14
C SER A 44 -9.17 23.41 -2.08
N ARG A 45 -9.55 23.62 -0.81
CA ARG A 45 -8.60 23.76 0.30
C ARG A 45 -8.04 22.40 0.67
N LEU A 46 -6.72 22.30 0.59
CA LEU A 46 -5.99 21.12 1.00
C LEU A 46 -5.46 21.36 2.42
N VAL A 47 -5.61 20.36 3.28
CA VAL A 47 -5.12 20.41 4.67
C VAL A 47 -3.76 19.71 4.72
N TYR A 48 -2.76 20.39 5.28
CA TYR A 48 -1.45 19.81 5.60
C TYR A 48 -1.06 20.25 7.00
N HIS A 49 -0.57 19.30 7.78
CA HIS A 49 -0.10 19.56 9.14
C HIS A 49 1.39 19.88 9.11
N ASP A 50 1.79 20.88 9.89
CA ASP A 50 3.18 21.32 9.94
C ASP A 50 4.08 20.34 10.68
N PHE A 51 5.38 20.28 10.31
CA PHE A 51 6.36 19.44 10.99
C PHE A 51 6.53 19.80 12.47
N SER A 52 6.37 21.06 12.84
CA SER A 52 6.47 21.53 14.22
C SER A 52 5.45 20.92 15.20
N LEU A 53 4.43 20.23 14.68
CA LEU A 53 3.45 19.52 15.51
C LEU A 53 3.95 18.14 16.01
N PHE A 54 5.08 17.66 15.53
CA PHE A 54 5.74 16.49 16.14
C PHE A 54 6.40 16.90 17.45
N SER A 55 6.24 16.09 18.49
CA SER A 55 6.69 16.42 19.86
C SER A 55 8.18 16.76 19.94
N GLU A 56 9.02 16.12 19.15
CA GLU A 56 10.48 16.29 19.17
C GLU A 56 11.02 16.98 17.91
N ALA A 57 10.15 17.75 17.22
CA ALA A 57 10.50 18.42 15.98
C ALA A 57 11.68 19.39 16.11
N GLU A 58 11.68 20.24 17.13
CA GLU A 58 12.71 21.25 17.35
C GLU A 58 14.06 20.59 17.65
N MET A 59 14.09 19.66 18.61
CA MET A 59 15.30 18.92 18.99
C MET A 59 15.90 18.15 17.79
N THR A 60 15.04 17.53 16.97
CA THR A 60 15.46 16.85 15.74
C THR A 60 16.13 17.79 14.75
N LEU A 61 15.52 18.96 14.49
CA LEU A 61 16.08 19.95 13.56
C LEU A 61 17.39 20.54 14.08
N GLU A 62 17.47 20.85 15.38
CA GLU A 62 18.70 21.36 16.01
C GLU A 62 19.85 20.37 15.87
N ARG A 63 19.63 19.08 16.19
CA ARG A 63 20.67 18.04 16.06
C ARG A 63 21.15 17.87 14.62
N ILE A 64 20.22 17.89 13.65
CA ILE A 64 20.60 17.80 12.23
C ILE A 64 21.40 19.04 11.79
N HIS A 65 21.00 20.25 12.19
CA HIS A 65 21.73 21.47 11.88
C HIS A 65 23.12 21.47 12.52
N GLU A 66 23.25 20.97 13.75
CA GLU A 66 24.54 20.79 14.41
C GLU A 66 25.44 19.83 13.63
N ALA A 67 24.91 18.67 13.24
CA ALA A 67 25.68 17.70 12.44
C ALA A 67 26.15 18.30 11.11
N ILE A 68 25.32 19.08 10.44
CA ILE A 68 25.68 19.78 9.20
C ILE A 68 26.77 20.81 9.47
N GLY A 69 26.62 21.62 10.53
CA GLY A 69 27.60 22.65 10.93
C GLY A 69 28.96 22.08 11.27
N ASN A 70 29.00 20.98 12.00
CA ASN A 70 30.20 20.24 12.40
C ASN A 70 30.76 19.35 11.28
N LYS A 71 30.09 19.24 10.12
CA LYS A 71 30.46 18.34 9.02
C LYS A 71 30.56 16.88 9.45
N GLU A 72 29.65 16.47 10.31
CA GLU A 72 29.55 15.09 10.75
C GLU A 72 29.12 14.15 9.60
N LYS A 73 29.47 12.86 9.71
CA LYS A 73 29.01 11.86 8.78
C LYS A 73 27.61 11.40 9.18
N ILE A 74 26.63 11.72 8.35
CA ILE A 74 25.21 11.37 8.52
C ILE A 74 24.87 10.19 7.62
N CYS A 75 24.16 9.18 8.13
CA CYS A 75 23.61 8.07 7.35
C CYS A 75 22.09 8.06 7.40
N ILE A 76 21.43 8.00 6.26
CA ILE A 76 19.99 7.74 6.16
C ILE A 76 19.79 6.23 6.02
N TYR A 77 19.07 5.63 6.96
CA TYR A 77 18.83 4.19 7.00
C TYR A 77 17.36 3.89 6.74
N GLY A 78 17.06 3.30 5.59
CA GLY A 78 15.68 3.01 5.16
C GLY A 78 15.22 1.58 5.41
N ASP A 79 14.09 1.24 4.80
CA ASP A 79 13.60 -0.13 4.61
C ASP A 79 13.62 -0.52 3.13
N TYR A 80 13.46 -1.82 2.85
CA TYR A 80 13.63 -2.41 1.50
C TYR A 80 12.37 -2.34 0.62
N ASP A 81 11.27 -1.84 1.09
CA ASP A 81 10.05 -1.69 0.29
C ASP A 81 9.94 -0.30 -0.37
N CYS A 82 8.82 -0.05 -1.05
CA CYS A 82 8.62 1.19 -1.78
C CYS A 82 8.56 2.40 -0.85
N ASP A 83 8.01 2.26 0.35
CA ASP A 83 7.94 3.35 1.34
C ASP A 83 9.35 3.68 1.85
N GLY A 84 10.08 2.70 2.38
CA GLY A 84 11.43 2.90 2.91
C GLY A 84 12.44 3.38 1.86
N ILE A 85 12.41 2.84 0.63
CA ILE A 85 13.28 3.28 -0.47
C ILE A 85 13.01 4.73 -0.84
N LEU A 86 11.74 5.12 -0.98
CA LEU A 86 11.39 6.50 -1.34
C LEU A 86 11.57 7.47 -0.17
N ALA A 87 11.29 7.06 1.07
CA ALA A 87 11.60 7.85 2.27
C ALA A 87 13.09 8.19 2.34
N THR A 88 13.97 7.18 2.12
CA THR A 88 15.40 7.38 2.00
C THR A 88 15.78 8.35 0.89
N SER A 89 15.16 8.17 -0.29
CA SER A 89 15.43 9.03 -1.46
C SER A 89 15.02 10.48 -1.21
N ILE A 90 13.91 10.70 -0.49
CA ILE A 90 13.43 12.03 -0.10
C ILE A 90 14.46 12.76 0.77
N LEU A 91 14.96 12.12 1.83
CA LEU A 91 15.94 12.75 2.71
C LEU A 91 17.30 12.93 2.04
N VAL A 92 17.80 11.92 1.31
CA VAL A 92 19.05 12.03 0.55
C VAL A 92 19.00 13.20 -0.43
N GLU A 93 17.89 13.37 -1.15
CA GLU A 93 17.70 14.50 -2.07
C GLU A 93 17.58 15.83 -1.32
N ALA A 94 16.92 15.87 -0.16
CA ALA A 94 16.82 17.07 0.66
C ALA A 94 18.21 17.54 1.15
N PHE A 95 19.03 16.63 1.69
CA PHE A 95 20.40 16.95 2.09
C PHE A 95 21.26 17.40 0.90
N ARG A 96 21.12 16.74 -0.25
CA ARG A 96 21.81 17.18 -1.49
C ARG A 96 21.43 18.62 -1.87
N GLN A 97 20.16 19.00 -1.76
CA GLN A 97 19.71 20.38 -2.02
C GLN A 97 20.27 21.39 -1.01
N LEU A 98 20.61 20.96 0.21
CA LEU A 98 21.33 21.76 1.20
C LEU A 98 22.84 21.81 0.94
N GLY A 99 23.35 21.12 -0.08
CA GLY A 99 24.78 21.01 -0.38
C GLY A 99 25.53 20.05 0.55
N VAL A 100 24.81 19.13 1.20
CA VAL A 100 25.36 18.14 2.15
C VAL A 100 25.26 16.74 1.52
N GLU A 101 26.40 16.05 1.38
CA GLU A 101 26.42 14.65 0.96
C GLU A 101 26.29 13.77 2.21
N VAL A 102 25.28 12.88 2.19
CA VAL A 102 25.01 11.92 3.26
C VAL A 102 25.21 10.48 2.75
N GLY A 103 25.60 9.58 3.66
CA GLY A 103 25.54 8.16 3.38
C GLY A 103 24.09 7.67 3.42
N TYR A 104 23.82 6.54 2.78
CA TYR A 104 22.51 5.90 2.89
C TYR A 104 22.65 4.38 2.80
N HIS A 105 21.68 3.68 3.39
CA HIS A 105 21.62 2.23 3.35
C HIS A 105 20.18 1.76 3.31
N ILE A 106 19.88 0.92 2.31
CA ILE A 106 18.66 0.12 2.24
C ILE A 106 19.06 -1.30 2.60
N PRO A 107 18.49 -1.91 3.67
CA PRO A 107 18.86 -3.25 4.08
C PRO A 107 18.45 -4.30 3.03
N SER A 108 19.18 -5.41 3.00
CA SER A 108 18.79 -6.60 2.25
C SER A 108 17.87 -7.44 3.11
N ARG A 109 16.71 -7.80 2.57
CA ARG A 109 15.75 -8.66 3.26
C ARG A 109 16.36 -10.00 3.69
N LEU A 110 17.28 -10.53 2.86
CA LEU A 110 17.89 -11.84 3.08
C LEU A 110 19.07 -11.78 4.07
N GLU A 111 19.89 -10.71 4.03
CA GLU A 111 21.10 -10.59 4.84
C GLU A 111 20.86 -9.84 6.15
N ASP A 112 20.14 -8.72 6.10
CA ASP A 112 19.99 -7.79 7.23
C ASP A 112 18.71 -8.04 8.03
N GLY A 113 17.69 -8.60 7.41
CA GLY A 113 16.35 -8.66 7.97
C GLY A 113 15.60 -7.32 7.81
N TYR A 114 14.69 -7.03 8.74
CA TYR A 114 13.88 -5.82 8.75
C TYR A 114 14.49 -4.76 9.65
N GLY A 115 14.58 -3.54 9.15
CA GLY A 115 14.96 -2.35 9.92
C GLY A 115 16.43 -2.29 10.35
N LEU A 116 16.70 -1.34 11.24
CA LEU A 116 18.05 -1.10 11.80
C LEU A 116 18.46 -2.25 12.71
N ASN A 117 19.69 -2.76 12.56
CA ASN A 117 20.24 -3.81 13.41
C ASN A 117 21.62 -3.44 13.99
N ALA A 118 21.98 -4.05 15.13
CA ALA A 118 23.20 -3.72 15.89
C ALA A 118 24.49 -3.91 15.06
N ASN A 119 24.57 -4.95 14.22
CA ASN A 119 25.74 -5.19 13.37
C ASN A 119 25.96 -4.07 12.35
N ARG A 120 24.88 -3.55 11.77
CA ARG A 120 24.96 -2.43 10.83
C ARG A 120 25.33 -1.12 11.53
N VAL A 121 24.81 -0.88 12.72
CA VAL A 121 25.22 0.26 13.57
C VAL A 121 26.71 0.23 13.83
N GLU A 122 27.26 -0.91 14.27
CA GLU A 122 28.69 -1.06 14.50
C GLU A 122 29.53 -0.80 13.24
N GLN A 123 29.11 -1.33 12.09
CA GLN A 123 29.77 -1.06 10.81
C GLN A 123 29.74 0.42 10.43
N MET A 124 28.65 1.13 10.74
CA MET A 124 28.53 2.57 10.48
C MET A 124 29.41 3.38 11.43
N ALA A 125 29.40 3.07 12.73
CA ALA A 125 30.29 3.69 13.71
C ALA A 125 31.75 3.53 13.31
N ASN A 126 32.16 2.33 12.90
CA ASN A 126 33.53 2.06 12.43
C ASN A 126 33.91 2.83 11.16
N LYS A 127 32.93 3.25 10.34
CA LYS A 127 33.14 4.14 9.18
C LYS A 127 33.12 5.62 9.57
N GLY A 128 32.92 5.94 10.85
CA GLY A 128 32.91 7.29 11.39
C GLY A 128 31.58 8.04 11.22
N TYR A 129 30.46 7.33 11.07
CA TYR A 129 29.12 7.95 11.15
C TYR A 129 28.81 8.24 12.61
N THR A 130 28.36 9.47 12.90
CA THR A 130 27.99 9.95 14.23
C THR A 130 26.49 10.21 14.38
N LEU A 131 25.77 10.25 13.25
CA LEU A 131 24.33 10.43 13.22
C LEU A 131 23.70 9.44 12.20
N ILE A 132 22.76 8.66 12.67
CA ILE A 132 21.90 7.81 11.84
C ILE A 132 20.48 8.37 11.89
N ILE A 133 19.86 8.58 10.74
CA ILE A 133 18.44 8.94 10.63
C ILE A 133 17.71 7.75 10.00
N THR A 134 16.90 7.05 10.78
CA THR A 134 16.07 5.98 10.23
C THR A 134 14.85 6.57 9.55
N VAL A 135 14.39 5.96 8.48
CA VAL A 135 13.17 6.34 7.78
C VAL A 135 12.34 5.09 7.49
N ASP A 136 11.07 5.13 7.87
CA ASP A 136 10.13 4.02 7.71
C ASP A 136 10.53 2.76 8.52
N ASN A 137 11.31 2.94 9.54
CA ASN A 137 11.72 1.91 10.51
C ASN A 137 12.36 2.55 11.74
N GLY A 138 12.64 1.73 12.75
CA GLY A 138 13.44 2.13 13.90
C GLY A 138 12.68 2.17 15.21
N ILE A 139 11.34 2.30 15.19
CA ILE A 139 10.55 2.42 16.43
C ILE A 139 10.63 1.18 17.34
N LYS A 140 11.03 0.04 16.80
CA LYS A 140 11.26 -1.23 17.53
C LYS A 140 12.73 -1.69 17.49
N ALA A 141 13.66 -0.83 17.12
CA ALA A 141 15.06 -1.19 16.97
C ALA A 141 15.85 -1.05 18.29
N TYR A 142 15.33 -1.59 19.40
CA TYR A 142 15.86 -1.42 20.76
C TYR A 142 17.33 -1.76 20.86
N GLU A 143 17.72 -3.00 20.51
CA GLU A 143 19.11 -3.48 20.58
C GLU A 143 20.06 -2.66 19.68
N ALA A 144 19.57 -2.24 18.51
CA ALA A 144 20.38 -1.46 17.59
C ALA A 144 20.61 -0.04 18.10
N ILE A 145 19.62 0.58 18.73
CA ILE A 145 19.70 1.92 19.31
C ILE A 145 20.54 1.90 20.58
N GLU A 146 20.38 0.88 21.43
CA GLU A 146 21.27 0.68 22.58
C GLU A 146 22.74 0.55 22.13
N LYS A 147 22.99 -0.24 21.08
CA LYS A 147 24.32 -0.38 20.48
C LYS A 147 24.85 0.95 19.92
N ALA A 148 24.01 1.77 19.32
CA ALA A 148 24.39 3.10 18.83
C ALA A 148 24.82 4.00 20.00
N ASN A 149 24.06 4.02 21.09
CA ASN A 149 24.35 4.77 22.29
C ASN A 149 25.69 4.36 22.91
N GLU A 150 25.99 3.03 23.01
CA GLU A 150 27.27 2.51 23.46
C GLU A 150 28.44 3.01 22.61
N LEU A 151 28.22 3.21 21.31
CA LEU A 151 29.26 3.63 20.35
C LEU A 151 29.33 5.16 20.17
N GLY A 152 28.48 5.93 20.87
CA GLY A 152 28.40 7.39 20.74
C GLY A 152 27.86 7.84 19.39
N VAL A 153 26.93 7.08 18.80
CA VAL A 153 26.24 7.40 17.56
C VAL A 153 24.80 7.78 17.90
N ASP A 154 24.39 8.99 17.59
CA ASP A 154 23.01 9.43 17.78
C ASP A 154 22.10 8.80 16.72
N VAL A 155 20.91 8.40 17.15
CA VAL A 155 19.87 7.87 16.24
C VAL A 155 18.64 8.75 16.31
N ILE A 156 18.24 9.31 15.17
CA ILE A 156 16.94 9.97 14.98
C ILE A 156 16.02 8.95 14.30
N VAL A 157 14.94 8.57 14.98
CA VAL A 157 13.94 7.68 14.42
C VAL A 157 12.87 8.50 13.71
N THR A 158 12.60 8.21 12.41
CA THR A 158 11.39 8.69 11.72
C THR A 158 10.59 7.48 11.24
N ASP A 159 9.43 7.26 11.83
CA ASP A 159 8.65 6.04 11.62
C ASP A 159 7.15 6.30 11.74
N HIS A 160 6.32 5.33 11.33
CA HIS A 160 4.86 5.39 11.42
C HIS A 160 4.25 4.05 11.90
N HIS A 161 5.07 3.01 12.02
CA HIS A 161 4.64 1.68 12.44
C HIS A 161 4.07 1.65 13.86
N ASN A 162 3.41 0.56 14.21
CA ASN A 162 2.96 0.35 15.58
C ASN A 162 4.16 0.13 16.49
N TYR A 163 4.11 0.71 17.68
CA TYR A 163 5.14 0.64 18.71
C TYR A 163 4.65 -0.13 19.94
N ASP A 164 5.57 -0.50 20.79
CA ASP A 164 5.31 -1.21 22.04
C ASP A 164 5.12 -0.20 23.19
N ASP A 165 4.76 -0.64 24.39
CA ASP A 165 4.55 0.25 25.54
C ASP A 165 5.79 1.06 25.91
N GLU A 166 6.99 0.50 25.70
CA GLU A 166 8.28 1.17 25.87
C GLU A 166 8.80 1.62 24.50
N LEU A 167 9.40 2.80 24.44
CA LEU A 167 10.05 3.33 23.25
C LEU A 167 11.56 3.09 23.31
N PRO A 168 12.26 2.96 22.16
CA PRO A 168 13.71 2.87 22.15
C PRO A 168 14.34 4.19 22.63
N ASP A 169 15.50 4.11 23.29
CA ASP A 169 16.27 5.25 23.80
C ASP A 169 17.03 5.97 22.66
N ALA A 170 16.28 6.44 21.66
CA ALA A 170 16.80 7.20 20.53
C ALA A 170 17.04 8.67 20.93
N PHE A 171 17.93 9.36 20.19
CA PHE A 171 18.15 10.80 20.40
C PHE A 171 16.84 11.58 20.23
N SER A 172 16.07 11.28 19.19
CA SER A 172 14.71 11.79 19.00
C SER A 172 13.86 10.85 18.16
N ILE A 173 12.52 10.94 18.32
CA ILE A 173 11.53 10.10 17.63
C ILE A 173 10.48 10.99 16.98
N ILE A 174 10.45 10.99 15.66
CA ILE A 174 9.44 11.66 14.84
C ILE A 174 8.39 10.64 14.41
N HIS A 175 7.25 10.67 15.09
CA HIS A 175 6.19 9.70 14.87
C HIS A 175 4.82 10.29 15.21
N THR A 176 3.85 10.16 14.31
CA THR A 176 2.51 10.78 14.46
C THR A 176 1.76 10.27 15.68
N LYS A 177 1.79 8.96 15.94
CA LYS A 177 1.03 8.33 17.04
C LYS A 177 1.60 8.69 18.42
N ILE A 178 2.89 9.05 18.51
CA ILE A 178 3.55 9.46 19.76
C ILE A 178 3.42 10.98 19.98
N SER A 179 3.15 11.76 18.95
CA SER A 179 3.01 13.22 19.00
C SER A 179 1.53 13.59 19.21
N PRO A 180 1.08 13.95 20.45
CA PRO A 180 -0.33 14.18 20.74
C PRO A 180 -0.92 15.34 19.92
N ASP A 181 -0.14 16.38 19.67
CA ASP A 181 -0.58 17.57 18.94
C ASP A 181 -0.63 17.37 17.41
N TYR A 182 -0.10 16.27 16.90
CA TYR A 182 -0.21 15.95 15.49
C TYR A 182 -1.61 15.40 15.17
N PRO A 183 -2.43 16.08 14.36
CA PRO A 183 -3.86 15.78 14.27
C PRO A 183 -4.19 14.44 13.62
N TYR A 184 -3.47 14.05 12.56
CA TYR A 184 -3.73 12.86 11.77
C TYR A 184 -2.65 11.80 11.98
N LYS A 185 -3.04 10.60 12.43
CA LYS A 185 -2.07 9.59 12.89
C LYS A 185 -1.60 8.62 11.82
N GLU A 186 -2.34 8.46 10.73
CA GLU A 186 -2.14 7.42 9.72
C GLU A 186 -1.47 7.98 8.46
N ILE A 187 -0.17 8.31 8.54
CA ILE A 187 0.66 8.71 7.38
C ILE A 187 1.79 7.70 7.16
N SER A 188 2.32 7.60 5.92
CA SER A 188 3.41 6.70 5.57
C SER A 188 4.78 7.22 6.05
N GLY A 189 5.77 6.32 6.14
CA GLY A 189 7.15 6.69 6.50
C GLY A 189 7.75 7.73 5.55
N GLY A 190 7.49 7.61 4.24
CA GLY A 190 7.94 8.61 3.26
C GLY A 190 7.23 9.96 3.40
N PHE A 191 6.00 10.00 3.91
CA PHE A 191 5.37 11.28 4.19
C PHE A 191 5.95 11.93 5.46
N VAL A 192 6.29 11.15 6.49
CA VAL A 192 7.06 11.65 7.65
C VAL A 192 8.41 12.22 7.17
N ALA A 193 9.14 11.47 6.34
CA ALA A 193 10.41 11.91 5.77
C ALA A 193 10.27 13.20 4.94
N TYR A 194 9.18 13.34 4.16
CA TYR A 194 8.91 14.57 3.41
C TYR A 194 8.67 15.78 4.33
N LYS A 195 7.96 15.59 5.44
CA LYS A 195 7.72 16.68 6.39
C LYS A 195 9.04 17.16 7.01
N LEU A 196 9.91 16.24 7.41
CA LEU A 196 11.26 16.57 7.86
C LEU A 196 12.07 17.28 6.75
N ALA A 197 12.05 16.75 5.52
CA ALA A 197 12.72 17.36 4.38
C ALA A 197 12.22 18.78 4.11
N SER A 198 10.90 19.00 4.17
CA SER A 198 10.28 20.33 3.96
C SER A 198 10.68 21.33 5.03
N ALA A 199 10.78 20.88 6.29
CA ALA A 199 11.26 21.70 7.41
C ALA A 199 12.73 22.09 7.27
N LEU A 200 13.59 21.14 6.91
CA LEU A 200 15.02 21.37 6.64
C LEU A 200 15.25 22.33 5.47
N LEU A 201 14.52 22.14 4.37
CA LEU A 201 14.62 22.97 3.16
C LEU A 201 13.90 24.31 3.29
N LYS A 202 13.03 24.47 4.29
CA LYS A 202 12.13 25.65 4.45
C LYS A 202 11.33 25.94 3.18
N LYS A 203 10.96 24.92 2.43
CA LYS A 203 10.14 25.01 1.20
C LYS A 203 9.39 23.71 0.94
N HIS A 204 8.29 23.82 0.18
CA HIS A 204 7.57 22.67 -0.34
C HIS A 204 8.13 22.29 -1.73
N ASP A 205 8.92 21.23 -1.79
CA ASP A 205 9.47 20.72 -3.04
C ASP A 205 8.45 19.78 -3.70
N LYS A 206 7.99 20.13 -4.92
CA LYS A 206 6.96 19.39 -5.65
C LYS A 206 7.39 17.96 -6.02
N TYR A 207 8.67 17.76 -6.28
CA TYR A 207 9.18 16.43 -6.60
C TYR A 207 9.18 15.51 -5.39
N LEU A 208 9.75 15.96 -4.26
CA LEU A 208 9.74 15.22 -3.01
C LEU A 208 8.30 14.96 -2.51
N PHE A 209 7.41 15.93 -2.67
CA PHE A 209 5.99 15.79 -2.39
C PHE A 209 5.34 14.70 -3.25
N SER A 210 5.74 14.59 -4.51
CA SER A 210 5.25 13.54 -5.40
C SER A 210 5.76 12.15 -4.97
N LEU A 211 7.00 12.03 -4.50
CA LEU A 211 7.52 10.79 -3.95
C LEU A 211 6.77 10.37 -2.68
N ALA A 212 6.47 11.30 -1.76
CA ALA A 212 5.68 11.02 -0.57
C ALA A 212 4.26 10.55 -0.86
N ALA A 213 3.64 11.02 -1.95
CA ALA A 213 2.35 10.50 -2.38
C ALA A 213 2.43 9.05 -2.90
N ILE A 214 3.54 8.68 -3.54
CA ILE A 214 3.76 7.29 -3.98
C ILE A 214 3.91 6.38 -2.77
N THR A 215 4.62 6.81 -1.72
CA THR A 215 4.76 6.04 -0.47
C THR A 215 3.40 5.83 0.20
N THR A 216 2.61 6.88 0.35
CA THR A 216 1.25 6.84 0.90
C THR A 216 0.34 5.83 0.17
N ILE A 217 0.44 5.76 -1.17
CA ILE A 217 -0.34 4.82 -1.97
C ILE A 217 0.23 3.40 -1.87
N SER A 218 1.56 3.24 -1.90
CA SER A 218 2.21 1.92 -1.90
C SER A 218 2.07 1.20 -0.59
N ASP A 219 2.09 1.92 0.53
CA ASP A 219 1.88 1.40 1.87
C ASP A 219 0.40 1.34 2.27
N MET A 220 -0.49 1.60 1.31
CA MET A 220 -1.95 1.51 1.47
C MET A 220 -2.50 2.36 2.62
N MET A 221 -1.91 3.53 2.88
CA MET A 221 -2.43 4.46 3.88
C MET A 221 -3.84 4.94 3.52
N PRO A 222 -4.70 5.20 4.53
CA PRO A 222 -6.05 5.71 4.27
C PRO A 222 -5.99 7.04 3.51
N LEU A 223 -6.70 7.15 2.38
CA LEU A 223 -6.78 8.38 1.58
C LEU A 223 -7.81 9.35 2.14
N LEU A 224 -7.60 9.71 3.40
CA LEU A 224 -8.39 10.65 4.18
C LEU A 224 -7.49 11.80 4.63
N ASP A 225 -8.09 12.88 5.16
CA ASP A 225 -7.39 14.03 5.73
C ASP A 225 -6.19 14.50 4.86
N GLU A 226 -5.00 14.66 5.44
CA GLU A 226 -3.81 15.14 4.73
C GLU A 226 -3.26 14.15 3.70
N ASN A 227 -3.45 12.83 3.87
CA ASN A 227 -3.09 11.84 2.85
C ASN A 227 -3.87 12.05 1.56
N ARG A 228 -5.18 12.33 1.67
CA ARG A 228 -6.01 12.66 0.53
C ARG A 228 -5.54 13.96 -0.14
N ALA A 229 -5.23 14.98 0.65
CA ALA A 229 -4.70 16.25 0.17
C ALA A 229 -3.36 16.07 -0.56
N LEU A 230 -2.44 15.30 0.04
CA LEU A 230 -1.15 14.95 -0.55
C LEU A 230 -1.31 14.26 -1.91
N VAL A 231 -2.07 13.15 -1.95
CA VAL A 231 -2.22 12.34 -3.16
C VAL A 231 -2.93 13.13 -4.27
N LYS A 232 -4.01 13.86 -3.93
CA LYS A 232 -4.74 14.69 -4.90
C LYS A 232 -3.81 15.70 -5.58
N ARG A 233 -3.02 16.44 -4.79
CA ARG A 233 -2.13 17.48 -5.30
C ARG A 233 -0.90 16.92 -6.02
N ALA A 234 -0.36 15.82 -5.51
CA ALA A 234 0.79 15.17 -6.15
C ALA A 234 0.47 14.60 -7.54
N LEU A 235 -0.74 14.05 -7.74
CA LEU A 235 -1.18 13.59 -9.07
C LEU A 235 -1.23 14.74 -10.08
N GLU A 236 -1.59 15.96 -9.66
CA GLU A 236 -1.52 17.16 -10.49
C GLU A 236 -0.06 17.52 -10.81
N PHE A 237 0.82 17.56 -9.79
CA PHE A 237 2.23 17.86 -9.98
C PHE A 237 2.93 16.88 -10.92
N MET A 238 2.66 15.58 -10.80
CA MET A 238 3.21 14.56 -11.68
C MET A 238 2.78 14.78 -13.14
N LYS A 239 1.52 15.12 -13.38
CA LYS A 239 1.00 15.42 -14.73
C LYS A 239 1.60 16.69 -15.33
N GLU A 240 1.80 17.73 -14.51
CA GLU A 240 2.33 19.01 -14.94
C GLU A 240 3.85 18.96 -15.23
N ASN A 241 4.63 18.34 -14.34
CA ASN A 241 6.09 18.44 -14.36
C ASN A 241 6.79 17.29 -15.11
N LYS A 242 6.11 16.15 -15.31
CA LYS A 242 6.64 14.97 -16.04
C LYS A 242 8.06 14.60 -15.60
N TYR A 243 8.21 14.24 -14.33
CA TYR A 243 9.49 13.83 -13.76
C TYR A 243 10.05 12.58 -14.47
N PRO A 244 11.24 12.64 -15.09
CA PRO A 244 11.77 11.52 -15.89
C PRO A 244 11.84 10.21 -15.11
N GLN A 245 12.14 10.26 -13.82
CA GLN A 245 12.17 9.11 -12.92
C GLN A 245 10.81 8.39 -12.89
N LEU A 246 9.73 9.15 -12.79
CA LEU A 246 8.38 8.62 -12.70
C LEU A 246 7.82 8.20 -14.06
N GLU A 247 8.09 8.98 -15.12
CA GLU A 247 7.68 8.67 -16.49
C GLU A 247 8.24 7.33 -16.99
N LEU A 248 9.54 7.07 -16.72
CA LEU A 248 10.18 5.82 -17.13
C LEU A 248 9.64 4.60 -16.37
N LEU A 249 9.29 4.76 -15.10
CA LEU A 249 8.65 3.69 -14.33
C LEU A 249 7.17 3.50 -14.70
N LEU A 250 6.45 4.56 -15.00
CA LEU A 250 5.04 4.49 -15.40
C LEU A 250 4.90 3.80 -16.78
N GLY A 251 5.72 4.22 -17.73
CA GLY A 251 5.70 3.74 -19.12
C GLY A 251 4.74 4.54 -20.00
N SER A 252 4.92 4.38 -21.32
CA SER A 252 4.11 5.05 -22.33
C SER A 252 2.65 4.63 -22.28
N ASN A 253 1.75 5.53 -22.64
CA ASN A 253 0.30 5.31 -22.71
C ASN A 253 -0.41 5.08 -21.34
N GLN A 254 0.23 5.44 -20.24
CA GLN A 254 -0.36 5.40 -18.91
C GLN A 254 -0.55 6.82 -18.37
N THR A 255 -1.49 7.00 -17.46
CA THR A 255 -1.73 8.26 -16.76
C THR A 255 -1.54 8.08 -15.26
N TYR A 256 -1.08 9.13 -14.58
CA TYR A 256 -0.95 9.11 -13.12
C TYR A 256 -2.31 9.03 -12.44
N SER A 257 -2.46 7.98 -11.65
CA SER A 257 -3.63 7.72 -10.81
C SER A 257 -3.20 6.86 -9.61
N VAL A 258 -4.02 6.77 -8.58
CA VAL A 258 -3.78 5.84 -7.45
C VAL A 258 -3.55 4.41 -7.98
N THR A 259 -4.36 3.98 -8.95
CA THR A 259 -4.24 2.65 -9.55
C THR A 259 -2.91 2.45 -10.29
N SER A 260 -2.49 3.40 -11.13
CA SER A 260 -1.23 3.24 -11.87
C SER A 260 0.00 3.31 -10.95
N ILE A 261 -0.05 4.12 -9.91
CA ILE A 261 1.00 4.14 -8.88
C ILE A 261 1.05 2.81 -8.14
N GLY A 262 -0.08 2.33 -7.59
CA GLY A 262 -0.14 1.10 -6.79
C GLY A 262 0.11 -0.19 -7.58
N PHE A 263 -0.20 -0.23 -8.88
CA PHE A 263 -0.10 -1.46 -9.68
C PHE A 263 1.01 -1.44 -10.74
N ILE A 264 1.61 -0.27 -11.07
CA ILE A 264 2.67 -0.17 -12.07
C ILE A 264 3.98 0.36 -11.46
N ILE A 265 3.96 1.49 -10.75
CA ILE A 265 5.17 2.11 -10.20
C ILE A 265 5.65 1.36 -8.95
N ALA A 266 4.83 1.29 -7.90
CA ALA A 266 5.21 0.68 -6.64
C ALA A 266 5.66 -0.79 -6.76
N PRO A 267 5.03 -1.67 -7.58
CA PRO A 267 5.51 -3.03 -7.75
C PRO A 267 6.90 -3.14 -8.40
N LYS A 268 7.30 -2.19 -9.25
CA LYS A 268 8.63 -2.14 -9.86
C LYS A 268 9.69 -1.76 -8.81
N ILE A 269 9.38 -0.79 -7.94
CA ILE A 269 10.24 -0.40 -6.82
C ILE A 269 10.35 -1.56 -5.82
N ASN A 270 9.23 -2.10 -5.37
CA ASN A 270 9.17 -3.22 -4.44
C ASN A 270 9.90 -4.49 -4.94
N SER A 271 10.06 -4.65 -6.25
CA SER A 271 10.75 -5.82 -6.80
C SER A 271 12.23 -5.86 -6.45
N PHE A 272 12.87 -4.70 -6.21
CA PHE A 272 14.28 -4.62 -5.79
C PHE A 272 14.49 -5.18 -4.38
N GLY A 273 13.63 -4.83 -3.43
CA GLY A 273 13.72 -5.39 -2.08
C GLY A 273 13.30 -6.86 -2.00
N ARG A 274 12.39 -7.31 -2.89
CA ARG A 274 11.94 -8.72 -2.92
C ARG A 274 12.95 -9.66 -3.55
N LEU A 275 13.75 -9.19 -4.49
CA LEU A 275 14.76 -9.94 -5.24
C LEU A 275 16.12 -9.24 -5.11
N SER A 276 16.50 -8.92 -3.87
CA SER A 276 17.72 -8.16 -3.55
C SER A 276 19.01 -8.89 -3.95
N GLU A 277 18.97 -10.21 -4.11
CA GLU A 277 20.06 -11.01 -4.66
C GLU A 277 20.30 -10.77 -6.18
N ILE A 278 19.28 -10.29 -6.90
CA ILE A 278 19.41 -9.95 -8.33
C ILE A 278 19.89 -8.52 -8.52
N ILE A 279 19.43 -7.60 -7.65
CA ILE A 279 19.80 -6.19 -7.74
C ILE A 279 19.74 -5.51 -6.36
N ASN A 280 20.75 -4.72 -6.07
CA ASN A 280 20.83 -3.96 -4.84
C ASN A 280 19.80 -2.80 -4.84
N PRO A 281 18.89 -2.71 -3.85
CA PRO A 281 17.87 -1.66 -3.78
C PRO A 281 18.46 -0.24 -3.63
N ASN A 282 19.69 -0.10 -3.15
CA ASN A 282 20.39 1.19 -3.07
C ASN A 282 20.57 1.87 -4.45
N HIS A 283 20.45 1.15 -5.56
CA HIS A 283 20.46 1.76 -6.90
C HIS A 283 19.23 2.66 -7.13
N LEU A 284 18.10 2.38 -6.47
CA LEU A 284 16.90 3.21 -6.58
C LEU A 284 17.07 4.57 -5.88
N VAL A 285 17.84 4.65 -4.78
CA VAL A 285 18.14 5.93 -4.14
C VAL A 285 18.89 6.85 -5.09
N LYS A 286 19.88 6.31 -5.84
CA LYS A 286 20.60 7.07 -6.90
C LYS A 286 19.68 7.46 -8.06
N TYR A 287 18.75 6.57 -8.41
CA TYR A 287 17.78 6.81 -9.48
C TYR A 287 16.83 7.96 -9.16
N PHE A 288 16.38 8.08 -7.91
CA PHE A 288 15.44 9.12 -7.51
C PHE A 288 16.11 10.47 -7.18
N ARG A 289 17.43 10.60 -7.29
CA ARG A 289 18.08 11.92 -7.22
C ARG A 289 17.65 12.79 -8.40
N SER A 290 17.39 14.06 -8.18
CA SER A 290 16.99 14.99 -9.24
C SER A 290 18.10 15.29 -10.24
N ASP A 291 19.38 15.08 -9.86
CA ASP A 291 20.55 15.23 -10.72
C ASP A 291 21.00 13.92 -11.42
N ALA A 292 20.23 12.85 -11.28
CA ALA A 292 20.55 11.57 -11.92
C ALA A 292 20.64 11.70 -13.44
N SER A 293 21.74 11.21 -14.01
CA SER A 293 21.93 11.26 -15.47
C SER A 293 20.91 10.38 -16.22
N ILE A 294 20.57 10.78 -17.44
CA ILE A 294 19.62 10.01 -18.27
C ILE A 294 20.08 8.56 -18.49
N GLY A 295 21.39 8.32 -18.50
CA GLY A 295 21.96 6.96 -18.60
C GLY A 295 21.62 6.12 -17.36
N VAL A 296 21.75 6.68 -16.16
CA VAL A 296 21.34 6.01 -14.90
C VAL A 296 19.84 5.77 -14.91
N LEU A 297 19.04 6.78 -15.29
CA LEU A 297 17.59 6.66 -15.32
C LEU A 297 17.11 5.53 -16.23
N LYS A 298 17.64 5.45 -17.45
CA LYS A 298 17.29 4.38 -18.40
C LYS A 298 17.73 3.00 -17.89
N ALA A 299 18.99 2.86 -17.49
CA ALA A 299 19.53 1.57 -17.04
C ALA A 299 18.76 1.00 -15.84
N VAL A 300 18.47 1.84 -14.84
CA VAL A 300 17.76 1.39 -13.63
C VAL A 300 16.28 1.13 -13.93
N SER A 301 15.61 1.95 -14.74
CA SER A 301 14.19 1.71 -15.11
C SER A 301 14.02 0.44 -15.95
N GLU A 302 14.91 0.17 -16.90
CA GLU A 302 14.91 -1.09 -17.67
C GLU A 302 15.07 -2.29 -16.73
N LYS A 303 16.02 -2.18 -15.78
CA LYS A 303 16.23 -3.23 -14.79
C LYS A 303 15.02 -3.40 -13.85
N ALA A 304 14.35 -2.32 -13.46
CA ALA A 304 13.12 -2.38 -12.67
C ALA A 304 11.99 -3.14 -13.40
N ILE A 305 11.86 -2.93 -14.71
CA ILE A 305 10.90 -3.66 -15.55
C ILE A 305 11.25 -5.15 -15.60
N GLU A 306 12.54 -5.47 -15.86
CA GLU A 306 13.04 -6.86 -15.91
C GLU A 306 12.81 -7.61 -14.60
N VAL A 307 13.26 -7.02 -13.47
CA VAL A 307 13.15 -7.65 -12.14
C VAL A 307 11.70 -7.82 -11.72
N ASN A 308 10.84 -6.85 -12.00
CA ASN A 308 9.41 -6.98 -11.73
C ASN A 308 8.75 -8.07 -12.60
N ALA A 309 9.13 -8.21 -13.86
CA ALA A 309 8.67 -9.32 -14.71
C ALA A 309 9.13 -10.68 -14.14
N LYS A 310 10.38 -10.78 -13.68
CA LYS A 310 10.91 -11.98 -13.03
C LYS A 310 10.16 -12.30 -11.73
N ARG A 311 9.89 -11.30 -10.90
CA ARG A 311 9.06 -11.46 -9.69
C ARG A 311 7.67 -12.01 -10.03
N GLN A 312 7.02 -11.49 -11.09
CA GLN A 312 5.71 -11.98 -11.54
C GLN A 312 5.78 -13.43 -12.03
N GLU A 313 6.78 -13.77 -12.83
CA GLU A 313 7.02 -15.14 -13.31
C GLU A 313 7.21 -16.11 -12.13
N LEU A 314 8.11 -15.79 -11.19
CA LEU A 314 8.38 -16.59 -10.02
C LEU A 314 7.12 -16.76 -9.15
N THR A 315 6.40 -15.65 -8.90
CA THR A 315 5.15 -15.70 -8.13
C THR A 315 4.12 -16.63 -8.80
N ASN A 316 3.95 -16.56 -10.12
CA ASN A 316 3.02 -17.41 -10.83
C ASN A 316 3.45 -18.89 -10.81
N LYS A 317 4.72 -19.16 -11.04
CA LYS A 317 5.28 -20.52 -11.00
C LYS A 317 5.10 -21.15 -9.62
N GLN A 318 5.47 -20.44 -8.57
CA GLN A 318 5.37 -20.96 -7.20
C GLN A 318 3.91 -21.05 -6.73
N TYR A 319 3.05 -20.15 -7.15
CA TYR A 319 1.62 -20.26 -6.91
C TYR A 319 1.03 -21.53 -7.52
N GLN A 320 1.37 -21.86 -8.77
CA GLN A 320 0.92 -23.11 -9.40
C GLN A 320 1.46 -24.36 -8.69
N SER A 321 2.73 -24.33 -8.25
CA SER A 321 3.32 -25.42 -7.47
C SER A 321 2.58 -25.63 -6.15
N VAL A 322 2.28 -24.56 -5.43
CA VAL A 322 1.55 -24.64 -4.15
C VAL A 322 0.13 -25.15 -4.36
N LEU A 323 -0.56 -24.76 -5.43
CA LEU A 323 -1.92 -25.24 -5.72
C LEU A 323 -2.02 -26.76 -5.90
N THR A 324 -0.96 -27.44 -6.34
CA THR A 324 -0.97 -28.90 -6.48
C THR A 324 -0.93 -29.65 -5.16
N MET A 325 -0.63 -28.95 -4.06
CA MET A 325 -0.50 -29.52 -2.71
C MET A 325 -1.73 -29.31 -1.84
N ILE A 326 -2.72 -28.54 -2.33
CA ILE A 326 -3.86 -28.11 -1.55
C ILE A 326 -5.05 -29.03 -1.82
N ASP A 327 -5.72 -29.47 -0.78
CA ASP A 327 -7.08 -29.99 -0.89
C ASP A 327 -8.04 -28.80 -1.07
N PRO A 328 -8.80 -28.73 -2.18
CA PRO A 328 -9.78 -27.67 -2.38
C PRO A 328 -10.87 -27.58 -1.29
N ASN A 329 -11.04 -28.66 -0.50
CA ASN A 329 -12.00 -28.72 0.59
C ASN A 329 -11.45 -28.18 1.92
N GLU A 330 -10.13 -27.98 2.05
CA GLU A 330 -9.55 -27.40 3.26
C GLU A 330 -10.04 -25.95 3.47
N GLN A 331 -10.30 -25.61 4.74
CA GLN A 331 -10.85 -24.30 5.13
C GLN A 331 -9.79 -23.18 5.06
N PHE A 332 -8.52 -23.50 4.95
CA PHE A 332 -7.41 -22.56 4.83
C PHE A 332 -6.29 -23.19 3.99
N LEU A 333 -5.39 -22.36 3.46
CA LEU A 333 -4.18 -22.82 2.81
C LEU A 333 -3.06 -22.98 3.84
N TYR A 334 -2.45 -24.15 3.88
CA TYR A 334 -1.21 -24.40 4.61
C TYR A 334 -0.21 -25.08 3.67
N ALA A 335 0.84 -24.35 3.29
CA ALA A 335 1.82 -24.85 2.34
C ALA A 335 3.24 -24.52 2.78
N TYR A 336 4.12 -25.52 2.76
CA TYR A 336 5.54 -25.34 3.01
C TYR A 336 6.36 -26.13 1.98
N GLN A 337 7.42 -25.50 1.49
CA GLN A 337 8.35 -26.09 0.52
C GLN A 337 9.75 -25.51 0.75
N ASN A 338 10.78 -26.32 0.46
CA ASN A 338 12.16 -25.88 0.59
C ASN A 338 12.60 -24.88 -0.50
N GLU A 339 11.84 -24.77 -1.59
CA GLU A 339 12.23 -24.01 -2.78
C GLU A 339 11.40 -22.75 -3.06
N ILE A 340 10.50 -22.34 -2.14
CA ILE A 340 9.77 -21.11 -2.34
C ILE A 340 10.70 -19.93 -1.99
N HIS A 341 10.86 -19.00 -2.92
CA HIS A 341 11.68 -17.83 -2.69
C HIS A 341 11.09 -16.95 -1.58
N GLU A 342 11.88 -16.65 -0.54
CA GLU A 342 11.42 -15.90 0.66
C GLU A 342 10.76 -14.55 0.31
N GLY A 343 11.32 -13.81 -0.65
CA GLY A 343 10.81 -12.50 -1.07
C GLY A 343 9.41 -12.50 -1.67
N ILE A 344 8.85 -13.68 -2.02
CA ILE A 344 7.54 -13.78 -2.68
C ILE A 344 6.52 -14.68 -1.98
N ILE A 345 6.86 -15.33 -0.87
CA ILE A 345 5.91 -16.18 -0.12
C ILE A 345 4.62 -15.41 0.21
N GLY A 346 4.73 -14.15 0.62
CA GLY A 346 3.58 -13.29 0.92
C GLY A 346 2.74 -12.93 -0.31
N LEU A 347 3.32 -12.91 -1.52
CA LEU A 347 2.57 -12.71 -2.76
C LEU A 347 1.80 -13.97 -3.16
N VAL A 348 2.39 -15.13 -2.95
CA VAL A 348 1.74 -16.43 -3.17
C VAL A 348 0.56 -16.60 -2.21
N ALA A 349 0.77 -16.37 -0.91
CA ALA A 349 -0.28 -16.39 0.09
C ALA A 349 -1.43 -15.43 -0.25
N GLY A 350 -1.13 -14.16 -0.57
CA GLY A 350 -2.14 -13.16 -0.91
C GLY A 350 -2.90 -13.46 -2.21
N LYS A 351 -2.27 -14.12 -3.17
CA LYS A 351 -2.93 -14.54 -4.41
C LYS A 351 -3.97 -15.63 -4.11
N TYR A 352 -3.63 -16.58 -3.26
CA TYR A 352 -4.54 -17.63 -2.82
C TYR A 352 -5.73 -17.04 -2.04
N THR A 353 -5.46 -16.25 -1.01
CA THR A 353 -6.50 -15.65 -0.17
C THR A 353 -7.52 -14.85 -1.01
N ARG A 354 -7.04 -14.06 -1.98
CA ARG A 354 -7.94 -13.32 -2.88
C ARG A 354 -8.79 -14.21 -3.79
N GLN A 355 -8.25 -15.33 -4.23
CA GLN A 355 -8.95 -16.23 -5.14
C GLN A 355 -10.02 -17.06 -4.43
N TYR A 356 -9.73 -17.52 -3.22
CA TYR A 356 -10.58 -18.47 -2.50
C TYR A 356 -11.30 -17.87 -1.28
N ASN A 357 -10.97 -16.63 -0.92
CA ASN A 357 -11.47 -15.95 0.29
C ASN A 357 -11.28 -16.81 1.54
N ARG A 358 -10.07 -17.34 1.72
CA ARG A 358 -9.65 -18.20 2.85
C ARG A 358 -8.33 -17.74 3.42
N PRO A 359 -8.08 -17.89 4.74
CA PRO A 359 -6.77 -17.64 5.31
C PRO A 359 -5.69 -18.49 4.64
N SER A 360 -4.47 -17.97 4.56
CA SER A 360 -3.37 -18.69 3.94
C SER A 360 -2.06 -18.52 4.70
N PHE A 361 -1.30 -19.60 4.79
CA PHE A 361 0.01 -19.70 5.43
C PHE A 361 0.96 -20.37 4.44
N VAL A 362 1.94 -19.62 3.94
CA VAL A 362 2.92 -20.13 2.98
C VAL A 362 4.31 -19.94 3.56
N MET A 363 5.09 -21.03 3.57
CA MET A 363 6.40 -21.06 4.23
C MET A 363 7.50 -21.56 3.31
N THR A 364 8.72 -21.11 3.57
CA THR A 364 9.96 -21.61 2.96
C THR A 364 10.95 -22.00 4.04
N PHE A 365 11.79 -22.98 3.76
CA PHE A 365 12.77 -23.49 4.72
C PHE A 365 14.05 -22.65 4.73
N ASP A 366 14.48 -22.25 5.91
CA ASP A 366 15.78 -21.62 6.17
C ASP A 366 16.70 -22.70 6.77
N SER A 367 17.62 -23.21 5.94
CA SER A 367 18.53 -24.29 6.32
C SER A 367 19.60 -23.87 7.33
N GLU A 368 19.94 -22.58 7.40
CA GLU A 368 20.94 -22.07 8.35
C GLU A 368 20.39 -22.06 9.78
N LYS A 369 19.11 -21.69 9.91
CA LYS A 369 18.43 -21.59 11.20
C LYS A 369 17.60 -22.82 11.56
N ASN A 370 17.49 -23.81 10.66
CA ASN A 370 16.65 -25.01 10.80
C ASN A 370 15.19 -24.69 11.16
N LEU A 371 14.62 -23.70 10.52
CA LEU A 371 13.23 -23.27 10.71
C LEU A 371 12.54 -22.94 9.39
N TYR A 372 11.22 -22.88 9.41
CA TYR A 372 10.43 -22.33 8.31
C TYR A 372 10.08 -20.86 8.56
N LYS A 373 10.37 -20.01 7.58
CA LYS A 373 9.89 -18.64 7.52
C LYS A 373 8.58 -18.60 6.75
N GLY A 374 7.54 -18.03 7.34
CA GLY A 374 6.21 -17.99 6.78
C GLY A 374 5.66 -16.60 6.56
N SER A 375 4.75 -16.49 5.60
CA SER A 375 3.88 -15.34 5.45
C SER A 375 2.43 -15.79 5.46
N ALA A 376 1.63 -15.13 6.31
CA ALA A 376 0.21 -15.38 6.44
C ALA A 376 -0.62 -14.25 5.83
N ARG A 377 -1.80 -14.60 5.32
CA ARG A 377 -2.83 -13.66 4.91
C ARG A 377 -4.15 -14.05 5.54
N GLY A 378 -4.76 -13.08 6.21
CA GLY A 378 -6.08 -13.20 6.82
C GLY A 378 -7.20 -12.83 5.86
N ILE A 379 -8.41 -13.03 6.30
CA ILE A 379 -9.63 -12.55 5.66
C ILE A 379 -10.40 -11.65 6.62
N GLU A 380 -11.27 -10.83 6.08
CA GLU A 380 -12.11 -9.96 6.89
C GLU A 380 -12.93 -10.78 7.90
N GLY A 381 -12.97 -10.35 9.15
CA GLY A 381 -13.65 -11.06 10.24
C GLY A 381 -12.80 -12.14 10.93
N ILE A 382 -11.65 -12.55 10.38
CA ILE A 382 -10.75 -13.53 10.99
C ILE A 382 -9.32 -12.96 11.02
N PRO A 383 -9.00 -12.11 12.01
CA PRO A 383 -7.74 -11.38 12.06
C PRO A 383 -6.56 -12.27 12.47
N LEU A 384 -5.42 -12.11 11.77
CA LEU A 384 -4.21 -12.91 11.97
C LEU A 384 -3.62 -12.80 13.37
N ASN A 385 -3.70 -11.63 14.01
CA ASN A 385 -3.20 -11.46 15.37
C ASN A 385 -3.86 -12.45 16.35
N LYS A 386 -5.18 -12.68 16.23
CA LYS A 386 -5.89 -13.69 17.04
C LYS A 386 -5.49 -15.13 16.69
N ILE A 387 -5.17 -15.38 15.44
CA ILE A 387 -4.65 -16.69 15.02
C ILE A 387 -3.27 -16.90 15.65
N PHE A 388 -2.36 -15.93 15.52
CA PHE A 388 -1.01 -16.04 16.07
C PHE A 388 -1.00 -16.13 17.59
N GLU A 389 -1.82 -15.35 18.30
CA GLU A 389 -2.00 -15.47 19.76
C GLU A 389 -2.38 -16.91 20.17
N ASN A 390 -3.20 -17.58 19.37
CA ASN A 390 -3.64 -18.95 19.67
C ASN A 390 -2.55 -20.01 19.47
N VAL A 391 -1.58 -19.77 18.58
CA VAL A 391 -0.52 -20.72 18.22
C VAL A 391 0.88 -20.23 18.63
N GLN A 392 0.98 -19.16 19.43
CA GLN A 392 2.25 -18.49 19.76
C GLN A 392 3.29 -19.39 20.43
N ASP A 393 2.84 -20.41 21.18
CA ASP A 393 3.70 -21.39 21.84
C ASP A 393 4.46 -22.31 20.85
N LEU A 394 4.05 -22.36 19.60
CA LEU A 394 4.71 -23.10 18.53
C LEU A 394 5.60 -22.24 17.64
N LEU A 395 5.45 -20.90 17.73
CA LEU A 395 6.17 -19.96 16.87
C LEU A 395 7.45 -19.47 17.53
N GLU A 396 8.53 -19.39 16.75
CA GLU A 396 9.79 -18.77 17.18
C GLU A 396 9.70 -17.22 17.14
N SER A 397 8.98 -16.70 16.15
CA SER A 397 8.65 -15.28 16.01
C SER A 397 7.37 -15.10 15.21
N TYR A 398 6.66 -14.00 15.47
CA TYR A 398 5.50 -13.61 14.67
C TYR A 398 5.24 -12.11 14.78
N GLY A 399 4.58 -11.55 13.76
CA GLY A 399 4.19 -10.15 13.76
C GLY A 399 3.39 -9.77 12.52
N GLY A 400 2.80 -8.60 12.52
CA GLY A 400 2.02 -8.05 11.42
C GLY A 400 0.69 -7.44 11.85
N HIS A 401 -0.23 -7.34 10.90
CA HIS A 401 -1.55 -6.73 11.05
C HIS A 401 -2.67 -7.77 10.90
N ALA A 402 -3.92 -7.33 11.04
CA ALA A 402 -5.07 -8.23 10.97
C ALA A 402 -5.16 -9.08 9.68
N LEU A 403 -4.71 -8.54 8.54
CA LEU A 403 -4.84 -9.21 7.24
C LEU A 403 -3.52 -9.69 6.63
N ALA A 404 -2.37 -9.30 7.18
CA ALA A 404 -1.06 -9.71 6.68
C ALA A 404 -0.07 -9.84 7.82
N GLY A 405 0.68 -10.93 7.88
CA GLY A 405 1.69 -11.16 8.91
C GLY A 405 2.81 -12.07 8.44
N GLY A 406 3.93 -11.99 9.16
CA GLY A 406 5.07 -12.89 9.05
C GLY A 406 5.18 -13.74 10.30
N PHE A 407 5.75 -14.93 10.19
CA PHE A 407 6.03 -15.81 11.31
C PHE A 407 7.19 -16.77 11.00
N SER A 408 7.76 -17.36 12.04
CA SER A 408 8.70 -18.46 11.90
C SER A 408 8.36 -19.60 12.86
N VAL A 409 8.68 -20.82 12.44
CA VAL A 409 8.38 -22.04 13.20
C VAL A 409 9.52 -23.05 13.03
N GLY A 410 9.89 -23.73 14.10
CA GLY A 410 10.87 -24.81 14.06
C GLY A 410 10.47 -25.94 13.10
N SER A 411 11.45 -26.52 12.42
CA SER A 411 11.18 -27.58 11.43
C SER A 411 10.49 -28.81 12.01
N ASP A 412 10.69 -29.07 13.29
CA ASP A 412 10.07 -30.14 14.07
C ASP A 412 8.62 -29.86 14.51
N LYS A 413 8.19 -28.59 14.48
CA LYS A 413 6.86 -28.13 14.93
C LYS A 413 5.87 -27.81 13.80
N VAL A 414 6.26 -27.99 12.53
CA VAL A 414 5.45 -27.57 11.37
C VAL A 414 4.13 -28.33 11.30
N GLU A 415 4.14 -29.65 11.54
CA GLU A 415 2.91 -30.47 11.52
C GLU A 415 2.01 -30.13 12.71
N GLU A 416 2.57 -29.99 13.91
CA GLU A 416 1.82 -29.57 15.10
C GLU A 416 1.16 -28.19 14.92
N LEU A 417 1.86 -27.26 14.28
CA LEU A 417 1.30 -25.96 13.91
C LEU A 417 0.11 -26.11 12.96
N LYS A 418 0.20 -27.00 11.95
CA LYS A 418 -0.92 -27.27 11.03
C LYS A 418 -2.14 -27.78 11.80
N GLU A 419 -1.97 -28.77 12.63
CA GLU A 419 -3.06 -29.37 13.43
C GLU A 419 -3.73 -28.33 14.33
N LYS A 420 -2.95 -27.51 15.00
CA LYS A 420 -3.48 -26.46 15.90
C LYS A 420 -4.20 -25.34 15.14
N LEU A 421 -3.66 -24.93 13.99
CA LEU A 421 -4.33 -23.98 13.08
C LEU A 421 -5.65 -24.55 12.54
N GLU A 422 -5.66 -25.83 12.16
CA GLU A 422 -6.85 -26.52 11.67
C GLU A 422 -7.95 -26.54 12.72
N LEU A 423 -7.61 -26.93 13.95
CA LEU A 423 -8.54 -26.97 15.07
C LEU A 423 -9.14 -25.56 15.34
N TYR A 424 -8.30 -24.54 15.35
CA TYR A 424 -8.74 -23.16 15.60
C TYR A 424 -9.58 -22.61 14.44
N LEU A 425 -9.10 -22.72 13.21
CA LEU A 425 -9.76 -22.16 12.03
C LEU A 425 -11.06 -22.88 11.67
N ASN A 426 -11.15 -24.20 11.83
CA ASN A 426 -12.40 -24.94 11.63
C ASN A 426 -13.50 -24.44 12.57
N LYS A 427 -13.15 -24.07 13.81
CA LYS A 427 -14.09 -23.47 14.74
C LYS A 427 -14.51 -22.06 14.32
N GLN A 428 -13.57 -21.22 13.88
CA GLN A 428 -13.86 -19.84 13.46
C GLN A 428 -14.63 -19.78 12.15
N LEU A 429 -14.33 -20.67 11.21
CA LEU A 429 -14.91 -20.68 9.87
C LEU A 429 -16.25 -21.42 9.79
N LYS A 430 -16.63 -22.16 10.83
CA LYS A 430 -17.89 -22.97 10.83
C LYS A 430 -19.12 -22.11 10.55
N ASP A 431 -19.20 -20.96 11.17
CA ASP A 431 -20.33 -20.03 11.05
C ASP A 431 -19.94 -18.75 10.30
N TYR A 432 -18.76 -18.75 9.64
CA TYR A 432 -18.26 -17.59 8.92
C TYR A 432 -19.08 -17.33 7.67
N THR A 433 -19.64 -16.15 7.60
CA THR A 433 -20.28 -15.63 6.39
C THR A 433 -19.43 -14.49 5.86
N PRO A 434 -18.93 -14.58 4.61
CA PRO A 434 -18.19 -13.48 4.02
C PRO A 434 -19.01 -12.19 4.07
N PRO A 435 -18.39 -11.04 4.32
CA PRO A 435 -19.10 -9.78 4.34
C PRO A 435 -19.76 -9.52 2.98
N LEU A 436 -20.99 -9.03 3.05
CA LEU A 436 -21.75 -8.65 1.85
C LEU A 436 -21.14 -7.39 1.24
N VAL A 437 -21.15 -7.33 -0.07
CA VAL A 437 -20.75 -6.11 -0.77
C VAL A 437 -21.94 -5.16 -0.84
N ASP A 438 -21.80 -4.00 -0.21
CA ASP A 438 -22.85 -2.97 -0.27
C ASP A 438 -22.88 -2.31 -1.65
N VAL A 439 -24.09 -2.17 -2.18
CA VAL A 439 -24.35 -1.49 -3.46
C VAL A 439 -25.51 -0.51 -3.28
N ILE A 440 -25.32 0.73 -3.67
CA ILE A 440 -26.34 1.77 -3.54
C ILE A 440 -27.34 1.66 -4.71
N GLU A 441 -28.63 1.52 -4.42
CA GLU A 441 -29.67 1.51 -5.45
C GLU A 441 -29.82 2.91 -6.07
N VAL A 442 -29.75 2.95 -7.40
CA VAL A 442 -29.95 4.16 -8.20
C VAL A 442 -30.87 3.88 -9.37
N THR A 443 -31.56 4.90 -9.83
CA THR A 443 -32.43 4.84 -11.01
C THR A 443 -31.69 5.31 -12.25
N GLY A 444 -32.13 4.86 -13.43
CA GLY A 444 -31.56 5.34 -14.70
C GLY A 444 -31.66 6.87 -14.88
N ASN A 445 -32.63 7.54 -14.25
CA ASN A 445 -32.81 8.98 -14.29
C ASN A 445 -31.75 9.75 -13.47
N GLU A 446 -31.11 9.12 -12.50
CA GLU A 446 -30.06 9.73 -11.68
C GLU A 446 -28.69 9.69 -12.38
N ILE A 447 -28.57 8.92 -13.47
CA ILE A 447 -27.32 8.75 -14.19
C ILE A 447 -27.28 9.65 -15.41
N SER A 448 -26.35 10.59 -15.38
CA SER A 448 -26.01 11.49 -16.48
C SER A 448 -24.50 11.74 -16.50
N LYS A 449 -23.98 12.29 -17.58
CA LYS A 449 -22.56 12.72 -17.62
C LYS A 449 -22.20 13.68 -16.49
N VAL A 450 -23.12 14.56 -16.12
CA VAL A 450 -22.93 15.55 -15.06
C VAL A 450 -22.90 14.88 -13.69
N SER A 451 -23.84 13.94 -13.42
CA SER A 451 -23.89 13.27 -12.13
C SER A 451 -22.68 12.37 -11.90
N VAL A 452 -22.23 11.65 -12.93
CA VAL A 452 -21.01 10.83 -12.86
C VAL A 452 -19.78 11.71 -12.67
N LYS A 453 -19.69 12.86 -13.36
CA LYS A 453 -18.58 13.79 -13.18
C LYS A 453 -18.50 14.35 -11.75
N GLN A 454 -19.62 14.55 -11.08
CA GLN A 454 -19.57 14.98 -9.66
C GLN A 454 -18.97 13.92 -8.72
N LEU A 455 -19.00 12.63 -9.05
CA LEU A 455 -18.30 11.61 -8.25
C LEU A 455 -16.78 11.79 -8.26
N GLU A 456 -16.22 12.54 -9.23
CA GLU A 456 -14.79 12.90 -9.23
C GLU A 456 -14.38 13.75 -8.02
N LEU A 457 -15.35 14.38 -7.35
CA LEU A 457 -15.10 15.09 -6.09
C LEU A 457 -14.66 14.15 -4.96
N LEU A 458 -15.00 12.85 -5.05
CA LEU A 458 -14.56 11.82 -4.11
C LEU A 458 -13.09 11.43 -4.33
N GLU A 459 -12.50 11.71 -5.50
CA GLU A 459 -11.10 11.34 -5.80
C GLU A 459 -10.09 12.12 -4.93
N PRO A 460 -8.95 11.51 -4.62
CA PRO A 460 -8.51 10.16 -5.02
C PRO A 460 -9.20 9.06 -4.23
N LEU A 461 -9.59 7.97 -4.90
CA LEU A 461 -10.15 6.77 -4.29
C LEU A 461 -9.04 5.77 -3.96
N GLY A 462 -9.20 5.06 -2.85
CA GLY A 462 -8.23 4.07 -2.36
C GLY A 462 -8.60 3.58 -0.97
N ASN A 463 -7.62 3.10 -0.20
CA ASN A 463 -7.87 2.63 1.15
C ASN A 463 -8.52 3.72 2.02
N GLY A 464 -9.53 3.37 2.81
CA GLY A 464 -10.32 4.30 3.64
C GLY A 464 -11.29 5.21 2.86
N ASN A 465 -11.12 5.33 1.55
CA ASN A 465 -12.00 6.05 0.63
C ASN A 465 -12.30 5.20 -0.61
N GLU A 466 -12.91 4.03 -0.39
CA GLU A 466 -13.15 3.04 -1.43
C GLU A 466 -14.20 3.50 -2.43
N GLU A 467 -14.04 2.97 -3.65
CA GLU A 467 -15.00 3.17 -4.74
C GLU A 467 -16.39 2.62 -4.37
N MET A 468 -17.41 3.44 -4.56
CA MET A 468 -18.80 3.00 -4.36
C MET A 468 -19.33 2.24 -5.55
N ARG A 469 -20.12 1.21 -5.26
CA ARG A 469 -20.82 0.42 -6.26
C ARG A 469 -22.30 0.82 -6.30
N PHE A 470 -22.81 0.94 -7.52
CA PHE A 470 -24.21 1.29 -7.75
C PHE A 470 -24.96 0.11 -8.36
N PHE A 471 -26.19 -0.08 -7.92
CA PHE A 471 -27.10 -1.08 -8.46
C PHE A 471 -28.24 -0.40 -9.20
N ILE A 472 -28.45 -0.79 -10.44
CA ILE A 472 -29.54 -0.28 -11.29
C ILE A 472 -30.41 -1.46 -11.67
N LYS A 473 -31.71 -1.34 -11.37
CA LYS A 473 -32.70 -2.31 -11.80
C LYS A 473 -33.14 -2.06 -13.25
N ASP A 474 -33.50 -3.13 -13.95
CA ASP A 474 -34.28 -3.11 -15.18
C ASP A 474 -33.67 -2.22 -16.28
N LEU A 475 -32.33 -2.39 -16.51
CA LEU A 475 -31.64 -1.66 -17.56
C LEU A 475 -31.99 -2.15 -18.95
N PRO A 476 -32.47 -1.27 -19.85
CA PRO A 476 -32.70 -1.62 -21.25
C PRO A 476 -31.37 -1.85 -21.97
N VAL A 477 -31.17 -3.07 -22.47
CA VAL A 477 -30.00 -3.42 -23.29
C VAL A 477 -30.38 -3.27 -24.75
N SER A 478 -29.73 -2.39 -25.47
CA SER A 478 -29.99 -2.16 -26.89
C SER A 478 -29.18 -3.08 -27.80
N LYS A 479 -27.99 -3.54 -27.33
CA LYS A 479 -27.12 -4.43 -28.11
C LYS A 479 -26.19 -5.21 -27.20
N VAL A 480 -25.94 -6.48 -27.56
CA VAL A 480 -24.90 -7.32 -26.95
C VAL A 480 -23.84 -7.62 -28.01
N THR A 481 -22.55 -7.43 -27.65
CA THR A 481 -21.43 -7.61 -28.58
C THR A 481 -20.33 -8.43 -27.92
N SER A 482 -19.82 -9.44 -28.63
CA SER A 482 -18.64 -10.19 -28.20
C SER A 482 -17.36 -9.42 -28.53
N LEU A 483 -16.39 -9.40 -27.60
CA LEU A 483 -15.12 -8.72 -27.74
C LEU A 483 -13.97 -9.70 -27.51
N SER A 484 -12.78 -9.34 -28.06
CA SER A 484 -11.52 -10.07 -27.87
C SER A 484 -11.63 -11.56 -28.17
N ASN A 485 -12.11 -11.89 -29.38
CA ASN A 485 -12.30 -13.28 -29.86
C ASN A 485 -13.16 -14.15 -28.92
N GLY A 486 -14.24 -13.58 -28.41
CA GLY A 486 -15.15 -14.32 -27.55
C GLY A 486 -14.79 -14.34 -26.07
N LYS A 487 -13.79 -13.60 -25.62
CA LYS A 487 -13.35 -13.59 -24.23
C LYS A 487 -14.21 -12.71 -23.33
N HIS A 488 -14.75 -11.60 -23.85
CA HIS A 488 -15.49 -10.61 -23.10
C HIS A 488 -16.82 -10.28 -23.78
N ILE A 489 -17.75 -9.70 -23.05
CA ILE A 489 -19.05 -9.24 -23.56
C ILE A 489 -19.20 -7.75 -23.29
N ARG A 490 -19.74 -7.00 -24.26
CA ARG A 490 -20.15 -5.61 -24.11
C ARG A 490 -21.66 -5.50 -24.30
N PHE A 491 -22.29 -4.77 -23.40
CA PHE A 491 -23.69 -4.36 -23.48
C PHE A 491 -23.76 -2.88 -23.80
N ASP A 492 -24.51 -2.50 -24.85
CA ASP A 492 -24.85 -1.12 -25.09
C ASP A 492 -26.19 -0.82 -24.37
N LEU A 493 -26.15 0.12 -23.43
CA LEU A 493 -27.28 0.44 -22.53
C LEU A 493 -27.92 1.76 -22.93
N SER A 494 -29.24 1.82 -22.87
CA SER A 494 -30.00 3.04 -23.13
C SER A 494 -30.59 3.57 -21.83
N LEU A 495 -29.89 4.49 -21.21
CA LEU A 495 -30.38 5.21 -20.04
C LEU A 495 -31.13 6.49 -20.48
N PRO A 496 -32.06 7.03 -19.67
CA PRO A 496 -32.89 8.18 -20.06
C PRO A 496 -32.08 9.41 -20.46
N GLN A 497 -30.91 9.65 -19.83
CA GLN A 497 -30.10 10.85 -20.05
C GLN A 497 -28.76 10.59 -20.75
N VAL A 498 -28.33 9.32 -20.88
CA VAL A 498 -27.03 8.97 -21.44
C VAL A 498 -27.04 7.58 -22.07
N LYS A 499 -26.27 7.41 -23.15
CA LYS A 499 -25.92 6.08 -23.67
C LYS A 499 -24.68 5.61 -22.92
N ALA A 500 -24.74 4.41 -22.36
CA ALA A 500 -23.66 3.81 -21.60
C ALA A 500 -23.28 2.44 -22.16
N GLN A 501 -22.11 1.95 -21.78
CA GLN A 501 -21.64 0.60 -22.12
C GLN A 501 -21.24 -0.12 -20.83
N ALA A 502 -21.70 -1.35 -20.68
CA ALA A 502 -21.22 -2.25 -19.63
C ALA A 502 -20.32 -3.33 -20.25
N LEU A 503 -19.22 -3.65 -19.55
CA LEU A 503 -18.27 -4.67 -19.97
C LEU A 503 -18.30 -5.84 -18.98
N PHE A 504 -18.45 -7.05 -19.52
CA PHE A 504 -18.41 -8.27 -18.75
C PHE A 504 -17.16 -9.05 -19.12
N PHE A 505 -16.13 -8.89 -18.30
CA PHE A 505 -14.81 -9.44 -18.58
C PHE A 505 -14.75 -10.93 -18.27
N ASN A 506 -14.08 -11.71 -19.13
CA ASN A 506 -13.83 -13.16 -18.98
C ASN A 506 -15.09 -14.04 -18.89
N HIS A 507 -16.23 -13.56 -19.36
CA HIS A 507 -17.50 -14.28 -19.37
C HIS A 507 -18.06 -14.46 -20.78
N GLY A 508 -17.17 -14.59 -21.76
CA GLY A 508 -17.56 -14.78 -23.16
C GLY A 508 -18.34 -16.07 -23.43
N ASP A 509 -18.20 -17.06 -22.57
CA ASP A 509 -18.99 -18.30 -22.55
C ASP A 509 -20.50 -18.07 -22.41
N LEU A 510 -20.90 -16.97 -21.77
CA LEU A 510 -22.30 -16.59 -21.58
C LEU A 510 -22.89 -15.81 -22.75
N PHE A 511 -22.10 -15.50 -23.81
CA PHE A 511 -22.52 -14.61 -24.89
C PHE A 511 -23.82 -15.04 -25.59
N GLU A 512 -23.95 -16.31 -25.99
CA GLU A 512 -25.15 -16.81 -26.70
C GLU A 512 -26.40 -16.80 -25.80
N GLN A 513 -26.23 -17.11 -24.49
CA GLN A 513 -27.33 -17.03 -23.53
C GLN A 513 -27.81 -15.58 -23.36
N LEU A 514 -26.87 -14.66 -23.14
CA LEU A 514 -27.17 -13.25 -22.89
C LEU A 514 -27.71 -12.54 -24.16
N LYS A 515 -27.25 -12.93 -25.34
CA LYS A 515 -27.76 -12.44 -26.62
C LYS A 515 -29.21 -12.86 -26.85
N ALA A 516 -29.58 -14.09 -26.47
CA ALA A 516 -30.94 -14.58 -26.58
C ALA A 516 -31.90 -13.85 -25.62
N VAL A 517 -31.40 -13.39 -24.47
CA VAL A 517 -32.17 -12.69 -23.43
C VAL A 517 -32.16 -11.15 -23.62
N SER A 518 -31.45 -10.62 -24.64
CA SER A 518 -31.27 -9.18 -24.85
C SER A 518 -32.53 -8.35 -25.12
N TYR A 519 -33.71 -8.98 -25.19
CA TYR A 519 -35.01 -8.32 -25.20
C TYR A 519 -35.66 -8.25 -23.81
N THR A 520 -35.04 -8.78 -22.78
CA THR A 520 -35.49 -8.76 -21.39
C THR A 520 -34.46 -8.06 -20.51
N HIS A 521 -34.91 -7.44 -19.42
CA HIS A 521 -34.14 -6.59 -18.53
C HIS A 521 -32.95 -7.31 -17.91
N LEU A 522 -31.71 -6.78 -18.10
CA LEU A 522 -30.52 -7.20 -17.40
C LEU A 522 -30.41 -6.49 -16.04
N ARG A 523 -30.01 -7.22 -14.99
CA ARG A 523 -29.57 -6.65 -13.73
C ARG A 523 -28.07 -6.42 -13.83
N ALA A 524 -27.64 -5.17 -13.93
CA ALA A 524 -26.25 -4.81 -14.11
C ALA A 524 -25.64 -4.16 -12.85
N HIS A 525 -24.39 -4.48 -12.63
CA HIS A 525 -23.56 -3.86 -11.63
C HIS A 525 -22.52 -3.00 -12.33
N GLU A 526 -22.36 -1.78 -11.90
CA GLU A 526 -21.42 -0.88 -12.49
C GLU A 526 -20.37 -0.39 -11.48
N THR A 527 -19.13 -0.64 -11.80
CA THR A 527 -17.99 0.08 -11.23
C THR A 527 -17.56 1.14 -12.23
N ARG A 528 -17.16 2.31 -11.76
CA ARG A 528 -16.86 3.56 -12.46
C ARG A 528 -15.90 3.47 -13.66
N ARG A 529 -15.22 2.35 -13.89
CA ARG A 529 -14.07 2.25 -14.79
C ARG A 529 -14.38 2.36 -16.29
N HIS A 530 -15.64 2.40 -16.72
CA HIS A 530 -15.97 2.27 -18.16
C HIS A 530 -17.22 3.04 -18.63
N LEU A 531 -17.60 4.12 -17.95
CA LEU A 531 -18.60 5.07 -18.46
C LEU A 531 -18.01 6.16 -19.33
#